data_a57a8d9c44d55b8316f68407aad58f61
#
_entry.id   a57a8d9c44d55b8316f68407aad58f61
#
_cell.length_a   1.000
_cell.length_b   1.000
_cell.length_c   1.000
_cell.angle_alpha   90.00
_cell.angle_beta   90.00
_cell.angle_gamma   90.00
#
_symmetry.space_group_name_H-M   'P 1'
#
loop_
_entity.id
_entity.type
_entity.pdbx_description
1 polymer ?
#
loop_
_entity_poly.entity_id
_entity_poly.type
_entity_poly.pdbx_seq_one_letter_code
_entity_poly.pdbx_strand_id
1 'polypeptide(L)'
;MFENLNCIALRTVKYSDSKSILTAFSRQHGRIGLLLPASNTPAAARKRALALPMSRFDCTVDIKPGRSLHSMRDMRRAGLMPSASPVKGALSMFAADLLSSLLREPQADEHLWRFLETWIDELTEAGPKATANMHICFMIRLMHFLGIEPDWSTFSQGCVFDMNDGIFRMVPPLHNRFINPPEAEAAYRLRRITATNAKAFAMGRSDRNTILDRLIQYYQIHFPTLGTINSLSVLRTLFDF
;
A
#
# COMPACT_ATOMS: atom_id res chain seq x y z
N MET A 1 -1.34 -29.33 -5.95
CA MET A 1 -0.14 -29.23 -6.81
C MET A 1 0.83 -28.28 -6.14
N PHE A 2 2.15 -28.61 -6.10
CA PHE A 2 3.14 -27.70 -5.53
C PHE A 2 3.60 -26.70 -6.58
N GLU A 3 3.56 -25.42 -6.21
CA GLU A 3 3.97 -24.30 -7.06
C GLU A 3 4.95 -23.39 -6.32
N ASN A 4 5.92 -22.84 -7.04
CA ASN A 4 6.82 -21.83 -6.51
C ASN A 4 6.20 -20.45 -6.71
N LEU A 5 6.04 -19.71 -5.62
CA LEU A 5 5.43 -18.39 -5.64
C LEU A 5 6.42 -17.32 -5.20
N ASN A 6 6.35 -16.16 -5.88
CA ASN A 6 6.95 -14.92 -5.43
C ASN A 6 5.87 -14.13 -4.68
N CYS A 7 6.15 -13.70 -3.47
CA CYS A 7 5.16 -13.11 -2.59
C CYS A 7 5.66 -11.83 -1.91
N ILE A 8 4.72 -10.90 -1.68
CA ILE A 8 4.88 -9.73 -0.82
C ILE A 8 3.96 -9.93 0.38
N ALA A 9 4.51 -9.90 1.60
CA ALA A 9 3.76 -10.06 2.83
C ALA A 9 2.92 -8.81 3.11
N LEU A 10 1.63 -9.00 3.42
CA LEU A 10 0.73 -7.90 3.75
C LEU A 10 0.36 -7.91 5.23
N ARG A 11 -0.29 -8.95 5.71
CA ARG A 11 -0.80 -9.01 7.07
C ARG A 11 -0.69 -10.40 7.67
N THR A 12 -0.25 -10.48 8.93
CA THR A 12 -0.25 -11.73 9.69
C THR A 12 -1.24 -11.64 10.85
N VAL A 13 -2.11 -12.62 10.99
CA VAL A 13 -3.06 -12.72 12.11
C VAL A 13 -2.94 -14.08 12.79
N LYS A 14 -3.09 -14.13 14.12
CA LYS A 14 -3.16 -15.38 14.88
C LYS A 14 -4.42 -16.14 14.45
N TYR A 15 -4.29 -17.40 14.11
CA TYR A 15 -5.39 -18.27 13.71
C TYR A 15 -5.71 -19.35 14.75
N SER A 16 -4.67 -19.95 15.31
CA SER A 16 -4.75 -20.91 16.41
C SER A 16 -3.48 -20.82 17.28
N ASP A 17 -3.39 -21.66 18.31
CA ASP A 17 -2.18 -21.67 19.16
C ASP A 17 -0.92 -22.11 18.41
N SER A 18 -1.09 -22.93 17.37
CA SER A 18 0.04 -23.44 16.57
C SER A 18 0.20 -22.77 15.20
N LYS A 19 -0.77 -21.94 14.75
CA LYS A 19 -0.78 -21.38 13.39
C LYS A 19 -1.22 -19.92 13.35
N SER A 20 -0.61 -19.19 12.43
CA SER A 20 -1.03 -17.86 12.00
C SER A 20 -1.37 -17.90 10.52
N ILE A 21 -2.20 -16.98 10.05
CA ILE A 21 -2.49 -16.76 8.63
C ILE A 21 -1.69 -15.54 8.19
N LEU A 22 -0.86 -15.72 7.17
CA LEU A 22 -0.23 -14.66 6.43
C LEU A 22 -1.06 -14.38 5.17
N THR A 23 -1.64 -13.20 5.08
CA THR A 23 -2.15 -12.66 3.80
C THR A 23 -0.97 -12.10 3.03
N ALA A 24 -0.79 -12.56 1.80
CA ALA A 24 0.26 -12.08 0.90
C ALA A 24 -0.33 -11.71 -0.46
N PHE A 25 0.38 -10.88 -1.20
CA PHE A 25 0.16 -10.65 -2.63
C PHE A 25 1.19 -11.48 -3.40
N SER A 26 0.72 -12.43 -4.19
CA SER A 26 1.55 -13.31 -5.01
C SER A 26 1.55 -12.80 -6.46
N ARG A 27 2.69 -12.85 -7.11
CA ARG A 27 2.82 -12.53 -8.53
C ARG A 27 1.94 -13.42 -9.41
N GLN A 28 1.85 -14.73 -9.06
CA GLN A 28 1.14 -15.74 -9.84
C GLN A 28 -0.36 -15.79 -9.60
N HIS A 29 -0.81 -15.49 -8.37
CA HIS A 29 -2.21 -15.71 -7.96
C HIS A 29 -2.88 -14.46 -7.35
N GLY A 30 -2.18 -13.31 -7.27
CA GLY A 30 -2.69 -12.15 -6.56
C GLY A 30 -2.79 -12.40 -5.05
N ARG A 31 -3.90 -12.01 -4.42
CA ARG A 31 -4.10 -12.21 -2.99
C ARG A 31 -4.19 -13.69 -2.63
N ILE A 32 -3.39 -14.12 -1.65
CA ILE A 32 -3.33 -15.51 -1.18
C ILE A 32 -3.19 -15.57 0.34
N GLY A 33 -3.84 -16.56 0.95
CA GLY A 33 -3.72 -16.89 2.38
C GLY A 33 -2.75 -18.06 2.60
N LEU A 34 -1.70 -17.84 3.41
CA LEU A 34 -0.67 -18.83 3.68
C LEU A 34 -0.62 -19.16 5.18
N LEU A 35 -0.48 -20.43 5.51
CA LEU A 35 -0.36 -20.89 6.90
C LEU A 35 1.09 -20.80 7.37
N LEU A 36 1.32 -20.01 8.43
CA LEU A 36 2.59 -19.86 9.14
C LEU A 36 2.56 -20.60 10.48
N PRO A 37 3.65 -21.23 10.91
CA PRO A 37 3.74 -21.76 12.26
C PRO A 37 3.80 -20.61 13.28
N ALA A 38 2.99 -20.72 14.35
CA ALA A 38 2.95 -19.77 15.47
C ALA A 38 3.82 -20.19 16.67
N SER A 39 4.50 -21.35 16.59
CA SER A 39 5.37 -21.87 17.65
C SER A 39 6.56 -20.93 17.94
N ASN A 40 7.14 -21.07 19.15
CA ASN A 40 8.29 -20.28 19.57
C ASN A 40 9.66 -20.90 19.18
N THR A 41 9.67 -21.81 18.20
CA THR A 41 10.92 -22.39 17.69
C THR A 41 11.73 -21.37 16.87
N PRO A 42 13.08 -21.49 16.82
CA PRO A 42 13.91 -20.64 15.98
C PRO A 42 13.50 -20.64 14.49
N ALA A 43 13.08 -21.79 13.98
CA ALA A 43 12.60 -21.92 12.59
C ALA A 43 11.31 -21.12 12.35
N ALA A 44 10.36 -21.16 13.30
CA ALA A 44 9.13 -20.35 13.21
C ALA A 44 9.43 -18.85 13.36
N ALA A 45 10.35 -18.46 14.23
CA ALA A 45 10.80 -17.08 14.38
C ALA A 45 11.41 -16.53 13.08
N ARG A 46 12.25 -17.32 12.38
CA ARG A 46 12.79 -16.96 11.06
C ARG A 46 11.68 -16.73 10.02
N LYS A 47 10.69 -17.62 9.95
CA LYS A 47 9.56 -17.46 9.03
C LYS A 47 8.75 -16.20 9.35
N ARG A 48 8.49 -15.91 10.65
CA ARG A 48 7.81 -14.65 11.04
C ARG A 48 8.61 -13.40 10.64
N ALA A 49 9.95 -13.44 10.76
CA ALA A 49 10.80 -12.33 10.32
C ALA A 49 10.74 -12.10 8.81
N LEU A 50 10.46 -13.13 8.00
CA LEU A 50 10.24 -13.00 6.56
C LEU A 50 8.80 -12.55 6.20
N ALA A 51 7.88 -12.59 7.15
CA ALA A 51 6.48 -12.22 6.99
C ALA A 51 6.17 -10.80 7.52
N LEU A 52 7.18 -9.96 7.67
CA LEU A 52 6.99 -8.55 8.03
C LEU A 52 6.29 -7.79 6.88
N PRO A 53 5.49 -6.76 7.17
CA PRO A 53 4.78 -6.00 6.16
C PRO A 53 5.70 -5.53 5.02
N MET A 54 5.27 -5.71 3.78
CA MET A 54 5.99 -5.40 2.54
C MET A 54 7.31 -6.17 2.34
N SER A 55 7.58 -7.23 3.12
CA SER A 55 8.73 -8.11 2.87
C SER A 55 8.47 -8.99 1.66
N ARG A 56 9.48 -9.11 0.79
CA ARG A 56 9.47 -10.03 -0.35
C ARG A 56 10.03 -11.39 0.07
N PHE A 57 9.36 -12.45 -0.35
CA PHE A 57 9.81 -13.83 -0.11
C PHE A 57 9.36 -14.77 -1.22
N ASP A 58 10.13 -15.82 -1.43
CA ASP A 58 9.75 -16.96 -2.27
C ASP A 58 9.33 -18.12 -1.37
N CYS A 59 8.37 -18.90 -1.83
CA CYS A 59 7.96 -20.11 -1.11
C CYS A 59 7.36 -21.14 -2.07
N THR A 60 7.35 -22.39 -1.66
CA THR A 60 6.63 -23.47 -2.34
C THR A 60 5.29 -23.67 -1.65
N VAL A 61 4.19 -23.60 -2.40
CA VAL A 61 2.83 -23.68 -1.88
C VAL A 61 2.09 -24.88 -2.48
N ASP A 62 1.37 -25.63 -1.65
CA ASP A 62 0.45 -26.67 -2.09
C ASP A 62 -0.91 -26.02 -2.43
N ILE A 63 -1.05 -25.61 -3.69
CA ILE A 63 -2.28 -25.00 -4.20
C ILE A 63 -3.36 -26.06 -4.34
N LYS A 64 -4.48 -25.87 -3.63
CA LYS A 64 -5.66 -26.75 -3.68
C LYS A 64 -6.86 -25.94 -4.18
N PRO A 65 -7.49 -26.37 -5.29
CA PRO A 65 -8.70 -25.72 -5.81
C PRO A 65 -9.79 -25.60 -4.72
N GLY A 66 -10.49 -24.46 -4.70
CA GLY A 66 -11.58 -24.20 -3.76
C GLY A 66 -11.16 -23.90 -2.32
N ARG A 67 -9.87 -23.80 -2.01
CA ARG A 67 -9.38 -23.39 -0.69
C ARG A 67 -8.84 -21.97 -0.73
N SER A 68 -9.14 -21.22 0.31
CA SER A 68 -8.60 -19.85 0.53
C SER A 68 -7.30 -19.82 1.35
N LEU A 69 -6.96 -20.97 2.01
CA LEU A 69 -5.77 -21.09 2.86
C LEU A 69 -4.90 -22.25 2.39
N HIS A 70 -3.64 -22.00 2.18
CA HIS A 70 -2.68 -22.94 1.63
C HIS A 70 -1.51 -23.16 2.58
N SER A 71 -0.99 -24.40 2.59
CA SER A 71 0.25 -24.74 3.30
C SER A 71 1.45 -24.35 2.45
N MET A 72 2.47 -23.75 3.08
CA MET A 72 3.70 -23.39 2.40
C MET A 72 4.92 -24.06 3.00
N ARG A 73 5.94 -24.26 2.16
CA ARG A 73 7.27 -24.78 2.50
C ARG A 73 8.35 -23.84 1.97
N ASP A 74 9.58 -24.05 2.35
CA ASP A 74 10.79 -23.42 1.76
C ASP A 74 10.71 -21.90 1.62
N MET A 75 10.14 -21.24 2.64
CA MET A 75 10.07 -19.79 2.68
C MET A 75 11.48 -19.19 2.77
N ARG A 76 11.86 -18.40 1.75
CA ARG A 76 13.18 -17.75 1.62
C ARG A 76 12.99 -16.26 1.32
N ARG A 77 13.96 -15.46 1.74
CA ARG A 77 13.98 -14.04 1.43
C ARG A 77 14.17 -13.82 -0.07
N ALA A 78 13.39 -12.92 -0.66
CA ALA A 78 13.54 -12.44 -2.02
C ALA A 78 13.83 -10.93 -2.01
N GLY A 79 15.09 -10.55 -2.24
CA GLY A 79 15.50 -9.15 -2.30
C GLY A 79 15.77 -8.46 -0.96
N LEU A 80 15.89 -7.14 -1.03
CA LEU A 80 16.13 -6.28 0.14
C LEU A 80 14.85 -6.15 0.99
N MET A 81 15.03 -6.05 2.30
CA MET A 81 13.95 -5.68 3.20
C MET A 81 13.96 -4.17 3.42
N PRO A 82 12.80 -3.54 3.58
CA PRO A 82 12.76 -2.18 4.09
C PRO A 82 13.61 -2.10 5.37
N SER A 83 14.48 -1.12 5.41
CA SER A 83 15.50 -0.96 6.45
C SER A 83 14.87 -0.95 7.85
N ALA A 84 15.69 -1.24 8.89
CA ALA A 84 15.32 -1.18 10.32
C ALA A 84 14.94 0.23 10.84
N SER A 85 14.82 1.24 9.96
CA SER A 85 14.31 2.57 10.33
C SER A 85 12.84 2.50 10.76
N PRO A 86 12.47 3.00 11.95
CA PRO A 86 11.08 3.04 12.42
C PRO A 86 10.12 3.67 11.41
N VAL A 87 10.56 4.75 10.74
CA VAL A 87 9.77 5.44 9.72
C VAL A 87 9.50 4.56 8.50
N LYS A 88 10.50 3.86 7.98
CA LYS A 88 10.32 2.93 6.86
C LYS A 88 9.46 1.73 7.25
N GLY A 89 9.59 1.25 8.48
CA GLY A 89 8.72 0.23 9.05
C GLY A 89 7.25 0.66 9.09
N ALA A 90 6.97 1.89 9.54
CA ALA A 90 5.60 2.44 9.56
C ALA A 90 5.03 2.63 8.16
N LEU A 91 5.84 3.08 7.20
CA LEU A 91 5.44 3.18 5.79
C LEU A 91 5.11 1.81 5.20
N SER A 92 5.91 0.80 5.52
CA SER A 92 5.65 -0.59 5.10
C SER A 92 4.36 -1.13 5.72
N MET A 93 4.11 -0.86 7.01
CA MET A 93 2.86 -1.23 7.68
C MET A 93 1.65 -0.55 7.04
N PHE A 94 1.76 0.76 6.75
CA PHE A 94 0.70 1.52 6.11
C PHE A 94 0.38 0.99 4.71
N ALA A 95 1.39 0.80 3.87
CA ALA A 95 1.20 0.27 2.52
C ALA A 95 0.57 -1.13 2.54
N ALA A 96 1.06 -2.01 3.41
CA ALA A 96 0.54 -3.37 3.54
C ALA A 96 -0.91 -3.40 4.08
N ASP A 97 -1.26 -2.54 5.05
CA ASP A 97 -2.61 -2.43 5.61
C ASP A 97 -3.60 -1.91 4.55
N LEU A 98 -3.20 -0.88 3.80
CA LEU A 98 -3.97 -0.35 2.68
C LEU A 98 -4.20 -1.42 1.60
N LEU A 99 -3.14 -2.09 1.12
CA LEU A 99 -3.25 -3.16 0.12
C LEU A 99 -4.09 -4.33 0.63
N SER A 100 -3.92 -4.76 1.89
CA SER A 100 -4.71 -5.84 2.47
C SER A 100 -6.21 -5.55 2.48
N SER A 101 -6.58 -4.27 2.59
CA SER A 101 -7.96 -3.80 2.61
C SER A 101 -8.55 -3.64 1.20
N LEU A 102 -7.73 -3.28 0.22
CA LEU A 102 -8.14 -3.01 -1.17
C LEU A 102 -8.11 -4.25 -2.05
N LEU A 103 -7.05 -5.07 -1.95
CA LEU A 103 -6.88 -6.27 -2.77
C LEU A 103 -7.68 -7.42 -2.15
N ARG A 104 -8.90 -7.63 -2.61
CA ARG A 104 -9.79 -8.69 -2.05
C ARG A 104 -9.83 -9.95 -2.90
N GLU A 105 -9.71 -9.78 -4.20
CA GLU A 105 -9.81 -10.89 -5.16
C GLU A 105 -8.46 -11.59 -5.37
N PRO A 106 -8.46 -12.92 -5.54
CA PRO A 106 -7.27 -13.70 -5.87
C PRO A 106 -6.96 -13.56 -7.37
N GLN A 107 -6.64 -12.36 -7.82
CA GLN A 107 -6.34 -12.06 -9.21
C GLN A 107 -4.90 -11.58 -9.34
N ALA A 108 -4.11 -12.28 -10.17
CA ALA A 108 -2.76 -11.87 -10.51
C ALA A 108 -2.78 -10.56 -11.32
N ASP A 109 -1.87 -9.67 -10.99
CA ASP A 109 -1.64 -8.42 -11.72
C ASP A 109 -0.13 -8.16 -11.77
N GLU A 110 0.47 -8.38 -12.94
CA GLU A 110 1.89 -8.22 -13.17
C GLU A 110 2.32 -6.75 -13.11
N HIS A 111 1.46 -5.81 -13.51
CA HIS A 111 1.78 -4.38 -13.47
C HIS A 111 1.79 -3.87 -12.03
N LEU A 112 0.78 -4.24 -11.24
CA LEU A 112 0.74 -3.94 -9.81
C LEU A 112 1.92 -4.62 -9.08
N TRP A 113 2.25 -5.88 -9.41
CA TRP A 113 3.40 -6.57 -8.84
C TRP A 113 4.69 -5.77 -9.03
N ARG A 114 5.00 -5.37 -10.27
CA ARG A 114 6.20 -4.59 -10.59
C ARG A 114 6.23 -3.22 -9.90
N PHE A 115 5.07 -2.56 -9.82
CA PHE A 115 4.97 -1.32 -9.07
C PHE A 115 5.33 -1.52 -7.59
N LEU A 116 4.81 -2.56 -6.95
CA LEU A 116 5.09 -2.86 -5.55
C LEU A 116 6.56 -3.22 -5.31
N GLU A 117 7.16 -4.04 -6.18
CA GLU A 117 8.60 -4.34 -6.11
C GLU A 117 9.43 -3.06 -6.20
N THR A 118 9.18 -2.24 -7.20
CA THR A 118 9.88 -0.96 -7.39
C THR A 118 9.73 -0.06 -6.18
N TRP A 119 8.50 0.09 -5.64
CA TRP A 119 8.26 0.92 -4.47
C TRP A 119 9.00 0.42 -3.22
N ILE A 120 9.08 -0.90 -3.01
CA ILE A 120 9.83 -1.49 -1.89
C ILE A 120 11.32 -1.16 -2.00
N ASP A 121 11.90 -1.28 -3.21
CA ASP A 121 13.30 -0.96 -3.44
C ASP A 121 13.56 0.55 -3.23
N GLU A 122 12.72 1.41 -3.81
CA GLU A 122 12.78 2.87 -3.62
C GLU A 122 12.65 3.27 -2.15
N LEU A 123 11.73 2.65 -1.38
CA LEU A 123 11.60 2.89 0.05
C LEU A 123 12.86 2.46 0.80
N THR A 124 13.45 1.32 0.42
CA THR A 124 14.66 0.79 1.05
C THR A 124 15.84 1.75 0.87
N GLU A 125 15.95 2.38 -0.29
CA GLU A 125 17.05 3.30 -0.65
C GLU A 125 16.77 4.75 -0.24
N ALA A 126 15.51 5.13 -0.01
CA ALA A 126 15.12 6.51 0.25
C ALA A 126 15.84 7.11 1.47
N GLY A 127 16.39 8.30 1.30
CA GLY A 127 16.89 9.11 2.40
C GLY A 127 15.75 9.81 3.20
N PRO A 128 16.05 10.40 4.36
CA PRO A 128 15.02 10.94 5.28
C PRO A 128 14.04 11.93 4.63
N LYS A 129 14.53 12.85 3.79
CA LYS A 129 13.69 13.86 3.12
C LYS A 129 12.70 13.24 2.11
N ALA A 130 13.14 12.22 1.36
CA ALA A 130 12.26 11.51 0.43
C ALA A 130 11.23 10.68 1.18
N THR A 131 11.66 9.97 2.22
CA THR A 131 10.85 9.09 3.05
C THR A 131 9.61 9.81 3.61
N ALA A 132 9.71 11.09 3.95
CA ALA A 132 8.61 11.88 4.50
C ALA A 132 7.36 11.94 3.60
N ASN A 133 7.52 11.85 2.27
CA ASN A 133 6.43 11.95 1.30
C ASN A 133 6.08 10.61 0.63
N MET A 134 6.76 9.51 0.99
CA MET A 134 6.61 8.21 0.31
C MET A 134 5.19 7.62 0.41
N HIS A 135 4.47 7.86 1.50
CA HIS A 135 3.07 7.42 1.64
C HIS A 135 2.13 8.12 0.66
N ILE A 136 2.31 9.44 0.46
CA ILE A 136 1.54 10.23 -0.53
C ILE A 136 1.86 9.74 -1.94
N CYS A 137 3.16 9.59 -2.25
CA CYS A 137 3.62 9.04 -3.51
C CYS A 137 3.01 7.67 -3.79
N PHE A 138 3.05 6.76 -2.79
CA PHE A 138 2.46 5.43 -2.90
C PHE A 138 0.97 5.48 -3.25
N MET A 139 0.18 6.24 -2.51
CA MET A 139 -1.25 6.35 -2.74
C MET A 139 -1.57 6.92 -4.12
N ILE A 140 -0.95 8.02 -4.52
CA ILE A 140 -1.21 8.63 -5.83
C ILE A 140 -0.87 7.67 -6.97
N ARG A 141 0.24 6.96 -6.88
CA ARG A 141 0.65 5.99 -7.90
C ARG A 141 -0.23 4.74 -7.91
N LEU A 142 -0.68 4.29 -6.75
CA LEU A 142 -1.54 3.12 -6.61
C LEU A 142 -2.92 3.33 -7.26
N MET A 143 -3.43 4.57 -7.34
CA MET A 143 -4.72 4.89 -7.98
C MET A 143 -4.80 4.36 -9.41
N HIS A 144 -3.69 4.46 -10.17
CA HIS A 144 -3.61 3.96 -11.54
C HIS A 144 -3.93 2.45 -11.64
N PHE A 145 -3.32 1.65 -10.78
CA PHE A 145 -3.48 0.18 -10.77
C PHE A 145 -4.86 -0.26 -10.23
N LEU A 146 -5.52 0.62 -9.49
CA LEU A 146 -6.86 0.37 -8.95
C LEU A 146 -7.98 0.92 -9.84
N GLY A 147 -7.65 1.57 -10.96
CA GLY A 147 -8.63 2.14 -11.90
C GLY A 147 -9.40 3.34 -11.35
N ILE A 148 -8.84 4.03 -10.36
CA ILE A 148 -9.43 5.24 -9.76
C ILE A 148 -8.56 6.49 -9.98
N GLU A 149 -7.63 6.44 -10.93
CA GLU A 149 -6.78 7.59 -11.23
C GLU A 149 -7.64 8.76 -11.71
N PRO A 150 -7.48 9.97 -11.13
CA PRO A 150 -8.16 11.16 -11.62
C PRO A 150 -7.87 11.46 -13.10
N ASP A 151 -8.85 11.96 -13.81
CA ASP A 151 -8.61 12.50 -15.16
C ASP A 151 -7.92 13.86 -15.06
N TRP A 152 -6.60 13.82 -15.02
CA TRP A 152 -5.74 15.00 -14.92
C TRP A 152 -5.86 15.95 -16.12
N SER A 153 -6.39 15.50 -17.27
CA SER A 153 -6.56 16.30 -18.47
C SER A 153 -7.65 17.37 -18.33
N THR A 154 -8.58 17.15 -17.39
CA THR A 154 -9.69 18.07 -17.11
C THR A 154 -9.31 19.27 -16.24
N PHE A 155 -8.04 19.34 -15.77
CA PHE A 155 -7.59 20.42 -14.90
C PHE A 155 -7.54 21.78 -15.62
N SER A 156 -8.08 22.79 -14.97
CA SER A 156 -7.94 24.22 -15.33
C SER A 156 -7.70 25.03 -14.05
N GLN A 157 -7.02 26.18 -14.18
CA GLN A 157 -6.78 27.04 -13.03
C GLN A 157 -8.12 27.54 -12.43
N GLY A 158 -8.23 27.48 -11.10
CA GLY A 158 -9.43 27.90 -10.38
C GLY A 158 -10.56 26.85 -10.35
N CYS A 159 -10.35 25.65 -10.89
CA CYS A 159 -11.31 24.54 -10.82
C CYS A 159 -11.38 23.92 -9.42
N VAL A 160 -12.49 23.26 -9.13
CA VAL A 160 -12.64 22.32 -8.00
C VAL A 160 -12.32 20.91 -8.51
N PHE A 161 -11.91 20.00 -7.62
CA PHE A 161 -11.79 18.58 -7.94
C PHE A 161 -12.98 17.82 -7.38
N ASP A 162 -13.78 17.23 -8.27
CA ASP A 162 -14.90 16.36 -7.92
C ASP A 162 -14.38 14.96 -7.59
N MET A 163 -14.47 14.58 -6.31
CA MET A 163 -13.95 13.30 -5.83
C MET A 163 -14.84 12.10 -6.20
N ASN A 164 -16.12 12.33 -6.55
CA ASN A 164 -16.98 11.22 -6.98
C ASN A 164 -16.64 10.77 -8.39
N ASP A 165 -16.49 11.75 -9.29
CA ASP A 165 -16.26 11.49 -10.72
C ASP A 165 -14.77 11.42 -11.08
N GLY A 166 -13.86 11.84 -10.15
CA GLY A 166 -12.42 11.86 -10.39
C GLY A 166 -11.99 12.90 -11.43
N ILE A 167 -12.73 14.01 -11.61
CA ILE A 167 -12.47 15.04 -12.62
C ILE A 167 -12.40 16.44 -12.02
N PHE A 168 -11.78 17.36 -12.73
CA PHE A 168 -11.75 18.78 -12.37
C PHE A 168 -12.87 19.53 -13.10
N ARG A 169 -13.56 20.45 -12.40
CA ARG A 169 -14.70 21.22 -12.90
C ARG A 169 -14.59 22.68 -12.51
N MET A 170 -15.04 23.58 -13.39
CA MET A 170 -15.12 25.02 -13.07
C MET A 170 -16.31 25.35 -12.14
N VAL A 171 -17.37 24.54 -12.21
CA VAL A 171 -18.56 24.72 -11.37
C VAL A 171 -18.61 23.60 -10.34
N PRO A 172 -18.70 23.91 -9.04
CA PRO A 172 -18.82 22.89 -7.99
C PRO A 172 -20.03 21.97 -8.23
N PRO A 173 -19.89 20.66 -7.95
CA PRO A 173 -21.03 19.74 -8.03
C PRO A 173 -22.05 20.02 -6.92
N LEU A 174 -23.26 19.46 -7.06
CA LEU A 174 -24.34 19.63 -6.06
C LEU A 174 -24.09 18.89 -4.74
N HIS A 175 -23.18 17.95 -4.72
CA HIS A 175 -22.77 17.23 -3.51
C HIS A 175 -21.54 17.90 -2.84
N ASN A 176 -21.24 17.52 -1.61
CA ASN A 176 -20.14 18.09 -0.81
C ASN A 176 -18.81 17.32 -0.90
N ARG A 177 -18.71 16.34 -1.83
CA ARG A 177 -17.50 15.51 -2.01
C ARG A 177 -16.60 16.10 -3.10
N PHE A 178 -16.10 17.29 -2.87
CA PHE A 178 -15.14 17.96 -3.74
C PHE A 178 -14.13 18.75 -2.92
N ILE A 179 -13.02 19.08 -3.51
CA ILE A 179 -11.99 19.95 -2.93
C ILE A 179 -11.88 21.26 -3.70
N ASN A 180 -11.69 22.34 -2.91
CA ASN A 180 -11.69 23.71 -3.43
C ASN A 180 -10.41 24.03 -4.24
N PRO A 181 -10.41 25.10 -5.05
CA PRO A 181 -9.35 25.40 -6.00
C PRO A 181 -7.92 25.35 -5.45
N PRO A 182 -7.55 25.93 -4.27
CA PRO A 182 -6.17 25.85 -3.78
C PRO A 182 -5.72 24.41 -3.51
N GLU A 183 -6.57 23.59 -2.89
CA GLU A 183 -6.27 22.18 -2.63
C GLU A 183 -6.31 21.33 -3.91
N ALA A 184 -7.25 21.63 -4.84
CA ALA A 184 -7.35 20.95 -6.13
C ALA A 184 -6.10 21.20 -7.00
N GLU A 185 -5.56 22.42 -7.00
CA GLU A 185 -4.30 22.72 -7.67
C GLU A 185 -3.13 21.98 -7.03
N ALA A 186 -3.08 21.91 -5.70
CA ALA A 186 -2.05 21.13 -4.99
C ALA A 186 -2.13 19.64 -5.36
N ALA A 187 -3.33 19.04 -5.42
CA ALA A 187 -3.55 17.67 -5.87
C ALA A 187 -3.07 17.46 -7.30
N TYR A 188 -3.39 18.37 -8.21
CA TYR A 188 -2.92 18.32 -9.59
C TYR A 188 -1.38 18.37 -9.71
N ARG A 189 -0.71 19.16 -8.88
CA ARG A 189 0.76 19.20 -8.83
C ARG A 189 1.35 17.87 -8.36
N LEU A 190 0.69 17.23 -7.39
CA LEU A 190 1.13 15.94 -6.82
C LEU A 190 1.04 14.76 -7.80
N ARG A 191 0.28 14.87 -8.91
CA ARG A 191 0.23 13.80 -9.94
C ARG A 191 1.62 13.42 -10.48
N ARG A 192 2.61 14.32 -10.38
CA ARG A 192 3.99 14.11 -10.84
C ARG A 192 4.91 13.56 -9.76
N ILE A 193 4.39 13.31 -8.56
CA ILE A 193 5.25 12.82 -7.48
C ILE A 193 5.70 11.38 -7.77
N THR A 194 6.99 11.18 -7.62
CA THR A 194 7.65 9.87 -7.70
C THR A 194 8.58 9.72 -6.51
N ALA A 195 9.01 8.53 -6.16
CA ALA A 195 9.98 8.35 -5.09
C ALA A 195 11.29 9.13 -5.34
N THR A 196 11.72 9.20 -6.61
CA THR A 196 12.94 9.91 -7.01
C THR A 196 12.86 11.41 -6.77
N ASN A 197 11.68 12.03 -7.04
CA ASN A 197 11.48 13.48 -6.89
C ASN A 197 10.73 13.88 -5.61
N ALA A 198 10.31 12.93 -4.78
CA ALA A 198 9.53 13.19 -3.55
C ALA A 198 10.20 14.20 -2.62
N LYS A 199 11.53 14.25 -2.58
CA LYS A 199 12.30 15.23 -1.80
C LYS A 199 12.16 16.68 -2.28
N ALA A 200 11.75 16.89 -3.54
CA ALA A 200 11.56 18.21 -4.13
C ALA A 200 10.20 18.83 -3.78
N PHE A 201 9.25 17.98 -3.34
CA PHE A 201 7.95 18.46 -2.85
C PHE A 201 8.10 18.90 -1.39
N ALA A 202 8.42 20.19 -1.19
CA ALA A 202 8.52 20.78 0.14
C ALA A 202 7.11 20.93 0.73
N MET A 203 6.72 20.00 1.60
CA MET A 203 5.43 19.99 2.30
C MET A 203 5.69 20.06 3.80
N GLY A 204 5.00 20.95 4.49
CA GLY A 204 4.93 20.96 5.95
C GLY A 204 4.17 19.72 6.47
N ARG A 205 4.27 19.49 7.78
CA ARG A 205 3.53 18.38 8.43
C ARG A 205 2.02 18.55 8.25
N SER A 206 1.50 19.75 8.46
CA SER A 206 0.07 20.06 8.31
C SER A 206 -0.40 19.75 6.90
N ASP A 207 0.37 20.17 5.88
CA ASP A 207 0.03 19.94 4.48
C ASP A 207 -0.02 18.43 4.16
N ARG A 208 0.99 17.66 4.63
CA ARG A 208 1.00 16.21 4.44
C ARG A 208 -0.20 15.53 5.06
N ASN A 209 -0.59 15.91 6.28
CA ASN A 209 -1.76 15.35 6.94
C ASN A 209 -3.06 15.71 6.20
N THR A 210 -3.22 16.95 5.77
CA THR A 210 -4.37 17.38 4.96
C THR A 210 -4.46 16.59 3.66
N ILE A 211 -3.36 16.47 2.93
CA ILE A 211 -3.29 15.69 1.68
C ILE A 211 -3.63 14.22 1.94
N LEU A 212 -3.06 13.63 2.98
CA LEU A 212 -3.32 12.25 3.36
C LEU A 212 -4.81 12.01 3.69
N ASP A 213 -5.45 12.93 4.42
CA ASP A 213 -6.89 12.86 4.72
C ASP A 213 -7.74 12.93 3.45
N ARG A 214 -7.39 13.80 2.50
CA ARG A 214 -8.09 13.89 1.20
C ARG A 214 -7.89 12.63 0.36
N LEU A 215 -6.69 12.07 0.34
CA LEU A 215 -6.42 10.81 -0.35
C LEU A 215 -7.24 9.66 0.26
N ILE A 216 -7.27 9.53 1.58
CA ILE A 216 -8.07 8.50 2.26
C ILE A 216 -9.55 8.68 1.95
N GLN A 217 -10.08 9.91 2.00
CA GLN A 217 -11.45 10.21 1.66
C GLN A 217 -11.77 9.81 0.20
N TYR A 218 -10.88 10.11 -0.75
CA TYR A 218 -11.01 9.72 -2.14
C TYR A 218 -11.06 8.20 -2.30
N TYR A 219 -10.15 7.48 -1.66
CA TYR A 219 -10.15 6.02 -1.65
C TYR A 219 -11.43 5.44 -1.05
N GLN A 220 -11.95 6.01 0.03
CA GLN A 220 -13.19 5.55 0.66
C GLN A 220 -14.42 5.77 -0.21
N ILE A 221 -14.43 6.81 -1.05
CA ILE A 221 -15.51 7.06 -2.02
C ILE A 221 -15.52 5.94 -3.07
N HIS A 222 -14.36 5.59 -3.63
CA HIS A 222 -14.25 4.59 -4.69
C HIS A 222 -14.23 3.14 -4.16
N PHE A 223 -13.83 2.95 -2.91
CA PHE A 223 -13.86 1.66 -2.22
C PHE A 223 -14.64 1.77 -0.91
N PRO A 224 -15.98 1.73 -0.93
CA PRO A 224 -16.82 1.88 0.26
C PRO A 224 -16.54 0.85 1.35
N THR A 225 -15.91 -0.25 0.97
CA THR A 225 -15.49 -1.31 1.90
C THR A 225 -14.13 -1.07 2.55
N LEU A 226 -13.43 0.02 2.19
CA LEU A 226 -12.22 0.45 2.87
C LEU A 226 -12.58 0.99 4.25
N GLY A 227 -12.35 0.18 5.27
CA GLY A 227 -12.56 0.56 6.66
C GLY A 227 -11.44 1.46 7.20
N THR A 228 -11.30 1.46 8.52
CA THR A 228 -10.21 2.18 9.19
C THR A 228 -8.86 1.53 8.86
N ILE A 229 -7.89 2.34 8.45
CA ILE A 229 -6.50 1.94 8.25
C ILE A 229 -5.80 2.06 9.61
N ASN A 230 -5.58 0.93 10.29
CA ASN A 230 -5.08 0.92 11.67
C ASN A 230 -3.66 1.50 11.82
N SER A 231 -2.83 1.29 10.81
CA SER A 231 -1.45 1.80 10.76
C SER A 231 -1.33 3.32 10.57
N LEU A 232 -2.45 4.00 10.24
CA LEU A 232 -2.46 5.44 10.00
C LEU A 232 -2.05 6.26 11.23
N SER A 233 -2.50 5.85 12.42
CA SER A 233 -2.14 6.52 13.68
C SER A 233 -0.63 6.44 13.95
N VAL A 234 -0.04 5.27 13.72
CA VAL A 234 1.41 5.05 13.87
C VAL A 234 2.18 5.92 12.87
N LEU A 235 1.72 5.96 11.62
CA LEU A 235 2.34 6.77 10.57
C LEU A 235 2.35 8.26 10.96
N ARG A 236 1.21 8.79 11.43
CA ARG A 236 1.09 10.20 11.87
C ARG A 236 2.03 10.52 13.03
N THR A 237 2.07 9.67 14.06
CA THR A 237 2.95 9.87 15.22
C THR A 237 4.43 9.93 14.83
N LEU A 238 4.88 9.11 13.88
CA LEU A 238 6.28 9.08 13.45
C LEU A 238 6.69 10.26 12.56
N PHE A 239 5.75 10.99 11.99
CA PHE A 239 6.02 12.24 11.29
C PHE A 239 5.79 13.48 12.15
N ASP A 240 5.58 13.29 13.47
CA ASP A 240 5.39 14.34 14.46
C ASP A 240 6.69 14.99 14.94
N PHE A 241 7.85 14.56 14.39
CA PHE A 241 9.19 15.10 14.71
C PHE A 241 9.74 16.01 13.59
#